data_66a0c43a18c17bf52a3151adbf2dfb64
#
_entry.id   66a0c43a18c17bf52a3151adbf2dfb64
#
_cell.length_a   1.000
_cell.length_b   1.000
_cell.length_c   1.000
_cell.angle_alpha   90.00
_cell.angle_beta   90.00
_cell.angle_gamma   90.00
#
_symmetry.space_group_name_H-M   'P 1'
#
loop_
_entity.id
_entity.type
_entity.pdbx_description
1 polymer ?
#
loop_
_entity_poly.entity_id
_entity_poly.type
_entity_poly.pdbx_seq_one_letter_code
_entity_poly.pdbx_strand_id
1 'polypeptide(L)'
;MWMWKDRKFLSPRARSQTGRQRFDSKSDFFNDLPMSQSKTYSTKNDLSADLRGKMIPLLNARLADSIDLQTQCKQAHWNVKGPDFIALHELFDKINEDVEEYVDLLAERAVQLGGTAEGTIQAVIKSTSLKEYGAKDGSGHAHVQALSTALGAYGKLVRKAIDSTDKAGDKDTADIFTEISRGADKWLWFVEAHLQAER
;
A
#
# COMPACT_ATOMS: atom_id res chain seq x y z
N MET A 1 -29.83 -46.19 -36.61
CA MET A 1 -29.84 -47.33 -35.69
C MET A 1 -28.62 -47.25 -34.80
N TRP A 2 -28.74 -46.64 -33.62
CA TRP A 2 -27.97 -46.89 -32.40
C TRP A 2 -28.61 -46.06 -31.29
N MET A 3 -29.25 -46.78 -30.35
CA MET A 3 -29.88 -46.30 -29.12
C MET A 3 -28.80 -45.94 -28.12
N TRP A 4 -28.95 -44.80 -27.40
CA TRP A 4 -28.25 -44.57 -26.16
C TRP A 4 -29.26 -44.32 -25.04
N LYS A 5 -29.16 -45.19 -24.01
CA LYS A 5 -30.04 -45.35 -22.85
C LYS A 5 -29.85 -44.21 -21.86
N ASP A 6 -30.97 -43.87 -21.25
CA ASP A 6 -31.13 -43.05 -20.04
C ASP A 6 -30.12 -43.36 -18.93
N ARG A 7 -29.45 -42.35 -18.40
CA ARG A 7 -28.90 -42.39 -17.06
C ARG A 7 -29.43 -41.17 -16.28
N LYS A 8 -30.32 -41.46 -15.32
CA LYS A 8 -30.75 -40.54 -14.24
C LYS A 8 -29.57 -40.22 -13.37
N PHE A 9 -29.11 -38.95 -13.36
CA PHE A 9 -28.18 -38.44 -12.35
C PHE A 9 -28.99 -37.90 -11.18
N LEU A 10 -28.87 -38.57 -10.04
CA LEU A 10 -29.35 -38.11 -8.72
C LEU A 10 -28.47 -36.94 -8.26
N SER A 11 -29.07 -35.82 -8.02
CA SER A 11 -28.48 -34.63 -7.44
C SER A 11 -28.23 -34.83 -5.92
N PRO A 12 -27.01 -34.57 -5.40
CA PRO A 12 -26.82 -34.46 -3.96
C PRO A 12 -27.28 -33.08 -3.47
N ARG A 13 -28.22 -33.07 -2.53
CA ARG A 13 -28.63 -31.87 -1.78
C ARG A 13 -27.42 -31.28 -1.04
N ALA A 14 -26.95 -30.11 -1.47
CA ALA A 14 -26.02 -29.30 -0.74
C ALA A 14 -26.72 -28.71 0.48
N ARG A 15 -26.30 -29.10 1.68
CA ARG A 15 -26.65 -28.44 2.94
C ARG A 15 -25.96 -27.07 2.96
N SER A 16 -26.72 -26.00 2.98
CA SER A 16 -26.25 -24.66 3.29
C SER A 16 -25.85 -24.59 4.77
N GLN A 17 -24.55 -24.63 5.02
CA GLN A 17 -24.01 -24.16 6.29
C GLN A 17 -23.72 -22.66 6.13
N THR A 18 -24.67 -21.82 6.53
CA THR A 18 -24.44 -20.40 6.79
C THR A 18 -23.64 -20.26 8.08
N GLY A 19 -22.35 -20.48 7.99
CA GLY A 19 -21.39 -20.08 8.99
C GLY A 19 -21.28 -18.54 8.94
N ARG A 20 -21.99 -17.83 9.82
CA ARG A 20 -21.67 -16.43 10.15
C ARG A 20 -20.26 -16.46 10.75
N GLN A 21 -19.25 -16.14 9.92
CA GLN A 21 -17.97 -15.69 10.45
C GLN A 21 -18.24 -14.38 11.20
N ARG A 22 -18.24 -14.46 12.53
CA ARG A 22 -18.07 -13.28 13.37
C ARG A 22 -16.70 -12.73 12.99
N PHE A 23 -16.68 -11.56 12.37
CA PHE A 23 -15.51 -10.72 12.30
C PHE A 23 -15.20 -10.29 13.73
N ASP A 24 -14.32 -11.03 14.41
CA ASP A 24 -13.70 -10.59 15.65
C ASP A 24 -12.80 -9.41 15.31
N SER A 25 -13.28 -8.21 15.58
CA SER A 25 -12.64 -6.93 15.28
C SER A 25 -11.53 -6.59 16.27
N LYS A 26 -10.63 -7.52 16.58
CA LYS A 26 -9.47 -7.31 17.45
C LYS A 26 -8.30 -8.26 17.12
N SER A 27 -8.04 -8.55 15.85
CA SER A 27 -6.69 -9.01 15.51
C SER A 27 -5.78 -7.78 15.59
N ASP A 28 -4.80 -7.81 16.48
CA ASP A 28 -3.82 -6.75 16.58
C ASP A 28 -3.12 -6.62 15.23
N PHE A 29 -3.31 -5.48 14.57
CA PHE A 29 -2.73 -5.15 13.26
C PHE A 29 -1.21 -5.44 13.18
N PHE A 30 -0.53 -5.36 14.33
CA PHE A 30 0.90 -5.65 14.45
C PHE A 30 1.25 -7.15 14.29
N ASN A 31 0.30 -8.08 14.49
CA ASN A 31 0.55 -9.52 14.38
C ASN A 31 0.61 -10.02 12.93
N ASP A 32 0.04 -9.25 11.98
CA ASP A 32 0.02 -9.58 10.55
C ASP A 32 1.23 -9.01 9.80
N LEU A 33 2.11 -8.24 10.48
CA LEU A 33 3.28 -7.65 9.85
C LEU A 33 4.43 -8.66 9.78
N PRO A 34 5.20 -8.70 8.66
CA PRO A 34 6.38 -9.54 8.59
C PRO A 34 7.38 -9.13 9.69
N MET A 35 7.66 -10.07 10.60
CA MET A 35 8.65 -9.85 11.67
C MET A 35 10.05 -9.80 11.05
N SER A 36 10.58 -8.59 10.91
CA SER A 36 11.99 -8.41 10.60
C SER A 36 12.83 -8.87 11.79
N GLN A 37 13.81 -9.75 11.53
CA GLN A 37 14.84 -10.14 12.50
C GLN A 37 16.02 -9.16 12.48
N SER A 38 15.82 -7.94 11.98
CA SER A 38 16.88 -6.93 11.91
C SER A 38 17.34 -6.53 13.31
N LYS A 39 18.65 -6.34 13.42
CA LYS A 39 19.30 -5.91 14.67
C LYS A 39 18.75 -4.56 15.11
N THR A 40 18.29 -4.46 16.35
CA THR A 40 17.96 -3.19 16.96
C THR A 40 19.18 -2.58 17.65
N TYR A 41 19.33 -1.26 17.52
CA TYR A 41 20.39 -0.48 18.13
C TYR A 41 19.88 0.23 19.38
N SER A 42 20.78 0.45 20.36
CA SER A 42 20.44 1.26 21.52
C SER A 42 20.26 2.71 21.12
N THR A 43 19.27 3.37 21.70
CA THR A 43 18.99 4.80 21.51
C THR A 43 18.61 5.43 22.85
N LYS A 44 18.78 6.75 22.95
CA LYS A 44 18.31 7.56 24.09
C LYS A 44 16.87 8.06 23.89
N ASN A 45 16.20 7.65 22.81
CA ASN A 45 14.77 7.92 22.63
C ASN A 45 14.01 7.30 23.81
N ASP A 46 13.10 8.06 24.43
CA ASP A 46 12.40 7.71 25.66
C ASP A 46 11.22 6.74 25.47
N LEU A 47 10.84 6.44 24.23
CA LEU A 47 9.85 5.41 23.94
C LEU A 47 10.36 4.04 24.40
N SER A 48 9.49 3.25 25.02
CA SER A 48 9.83 1.92 25.50
C SER A 48 10.35 1.01 24.38
N ALA A 49 11.24 0.08 24.71
CA ALA A 49 11.77 -0.89 23.73
C ALA A 49 10.66 -1.73 23.10
N ASP A 50 9.60 -2.08 23.84
CA ASP A 50 8.43 -2.79 23.35
C ASP A 50 7.67 -1.97 22.30
N LEU A 51 7.44 -0.69 22.56
CA LEU A 51 6.76 0.20 21.60
C LEU A 51 7.59 0.37 20.34
N ARG A 52 8.88 0.65 20.46
CA ARG A 52 9.79 0.77 19.30
C ARG A 52 9.83 -0.51 18.49
N GLY A 53 9.85 -1.68 19.16
CA GLY A 53 9.80 -2.99 18.51
C GLY A 53 8.53 -3.23 17.69
N LYS A 54 7.42 -2.59 18.03
CA LYS A 54 6.16 -2.63 17.24
C LYS A 54 6.14 -1.62 16.10
N MET A 55 6.73 -0.44 16.30
CA MET A 55 6.74 0.64 15.29
C MET A 55 7.67 0.31 14.12
N ILE A 56 8.87 -0.24 14.38
CA ILE A 56 9.86 -0.52 13.34
C ILE A 56 9.34 -1.44 12.22
N PRO A 57 8.70 -2.59 12.49
CA PRO A 57 8.10 -3.41 11.43
C PRO A 57 7.00 -2.70 10.66
N LEU A 58 6.17 -1.88 11.32
CA LEU A 58 5.12 -1.11 10.65
C LEU A 58 5.71 -0.06 9.70
N LEU A 59 6.74 0.67 10.15
CA LEU A 59 7.46 1.64 9.32
C LEU A 59 8.10 0.97 8.11
N ASN A 60 8.77 -0.16 8.27
CA ASN A 60 9.37 -0.90 7.16
C ASN A 60 8.32 -1.45 6.17
N ALA A 61 7.16 -1.89 6.65
CA ALA A 61 6.08 -2.31 5.76
C ALA A 61 5.55 -1.13 4.92
N ARG A 62 5.37 0.04 5.52
CA ARG A 62 4.94 1.25 4.79
C ARG A 62 6.06 1.83 3.92
N LEU A 63 7.32 1.70 4.32
CA LEU A 63 8.48 2.02 3.48
C LEU A 63 8.48 1.18 2.19
N ALA A 64 8.25 -0.12 2.29
CA ALA A 64 8.15 -0.99 1.12
C ALA A 64 7.01 -0.58 0.18
N ASP A 65 5.83 -0.23 0.73
CA ASP A 65 4.71 0.26 -0.08
C ASP A 65 5.02 1.61 -0.75
N SER A 66 5.75 2.51 -0.07
CA SER A 66 6.13 3.81 -0.64
C SER A 66 7.13 3.65 -1.78
N ILE A 67 8.15 2.80 -1.64
CA ILE A 67 9.13 2.53 -2.70
C ILE A 67 8.45 1.88 -3.92
N ASP A 68 7.52 0.95 -3.69
CA ASP A 68 6.74 0.35 -4.78
C ASP A 68 5.88 1.39 -5.49
N LEU A 69 5.15 2.24 -4.74
CA LEU A 69 4.36 3.34 -5.32
C LEU A 69 5.23 4.31 -6.13
N GLN A 70 6.42 4.68 -5.61
CA GLN A 70 7.39 5.52 -6.29
C GLN A 70 7.78 4.93 -7.65
N THR A 71 8.09 3.62 -7.69
CA THR A 71 8.46 2.95 -8.95
C THR A 71 7.26 2.85 -9.91
N GLN A 72 6.04 2.66 -9.41
CA GLN A 72 4.82 2.68 -10.23
C GLN A 72 4.56 4.06 -10.85
N CYS A 73 4.83 5.15 -10.12
CA CYS A 73 4.76 6.52 -10.66
C CYS A 73 5.78 6.73 -11.80
N LYS A 74 7.03 6.27 -11.63
CA LYS A 74 8.04 6.35 -12.69
C LYS A 74 7.70 5.46 -13.89
N GLN A 75 7.13 4.27 -13.65
CA GLN A 75 6.63 3.41 -14.72
C GLN A 75 5.54 4.13 -15.55
N ALA A 76 4.63 4.83 -14.91
CA ALA A 76 3.61 5.64 -15.57
C ALA A 76 4.24 6.80 -16.35
N HIS A 77 5.13 7.57 -15.71
CA HIS A 77 5.83 8.70 -16.28
C HIS A 77 6.58 8.34 -17.58
N TRP A 78 7.31 7.23 -17.59
CA TRP A 78 8.09 6.80 -18.75
C TRP A 78 7.23 6.30 -19.92
N ASN A 79 6.04 5.77 -19.64
CA ASN A 79 5.27 5.01 -20.63
C ASN A 79 4.00 5.69 -21.12
N VAL A 80 3.54 6.75 -20.48
CA VAL A 80 2.31 7.47 -20.88
C VAL A 80 2.44 8.07 -22.27
N LYS A 81 1.34 8.00 -23.06
CA LYS A 81 1.22 8.49 -24.44
C LYS A 81 -0.17 9.08 -24.64
N GLY A 82 -0.32 9.86 -25.68
CA GLY A 82 -1.62 10.39 -26.11
C GLY A 82 -1.72 11.91 -25.99
N PRO A 83 -2.91 12.47 -26.16
CA PRO A 83 -3.10 13.92 -26.25
C PRO A 83 -2.69 14.67 -24.97
N ASP A 84 -2.84 14.01 -23.81
CA ASP A 84 -2.52 14.61 -22.51
C ASP A 84 -1.10 14.25 -22.03
N PHE A 85 -0.22 13.81 -22.94
CA PHE A 85 1.11 13.28 -22.63
C PHE A 85 1.89 14.20 -21.67
N ILE A 86 2.09 15.46 -22.01
CA ILE A 86 2.93 16.38 -21.21
C ILE A 86 2.34 16.58 -19.82
N ALA A 87 1.03 16.83 -19.71
CA ALA A 87 0.37 17.07 -18.44
C ALA A 87 0.48 15.86 -17.50
N LEU A 88 0.24 14.66 -18.03
CA LEU A 88 0.31 13.42 -17.25
C LEU A 88 1.75 13.02 -16.92
N HIS A 89 2.68 13.19 -17.86
CA HIS A 89 4.09 12.93 -17.66
C HIS A 89 4.66 13.76 -16.50
N GLU A 90 4.37 15.08 -16.49
CA GLU A 90 4.76 15.98 -15.40
C GLU A 90 4.02 15.69 -14.09
N LEU A 91 2.73 15.36 -14.15
CA LEU A 91 1.96 15.01 -12.96
C LEU A 91 2.55 13.77 -12.27
N PHE A 92 2.84 12.72 -13.03
CA PHE A 92 3.39 11.48 -12.47
C PHE A 92 4.78 11.66 -11.87
N ASP A 93 5.57 12.60 -12.43
CA ASP A 93 6.88 12.93 -11.88
C ASP A 93 6.76 13.70 -10.56
N LYS A 94 5.84 14.66 -10.46
CA LYS A 94 5.56 15.38 -9.20
C LYS A 94 5.05 14.44 -8.09
N ILE A 95 4.24 13.46 -8.45
CA ILE A 95 3.81 12.44 -7.48
C ILE A 95 5.01 11.62 -7.00
N ASN A 96 5.89 11.23 -7.93
CA ASN A 96 7.11 10.51 -7.60
C ASN A 96 8.01 11.29 -6.63
N GLU A 97 8.20 12.60 -6.85
CA GLU A 97 8.99 13.47 -5.98
C GLU A 97 8.42 13.52 -4.55
N ASP A 98 7.12 13.78 -4.39
CA ASP A 98 6.49 13.78 -3.06
C ASP A 98 6.55 12.38 -2.39
N VAL A 99 6.44 11.28 -3.16
CA VAL A 99 6.54 9.92 -2.61
C VAL A 99 7.97 9.58 -2.19
N GLU A 100 8.99 10.14 -2.84
CA GLU A 100 10.40 10.02 -2.42
C GLU A 100 10.61 10.62 -1.03
N GLU A 101 10.02 11.78 -0.73
CA GLU A 101 10.02 12.36 0.61
C GLU A 101 9.35 11.44 1.64
N TYR A 102 8.25 10.76 1.26
CA TYR A 102 7.61 9.79 2.17
C TYR A 102 8.50 8.59 2.45
N VAL A 103 9.27 8.13 1.47
CA VAL A 103 10.26 7.06 1.64
C VAL A 103 11.28 7.46 2.71
N ASP A 104 11.86 8.67 2.62
CA ASP A 104 12.85 9.16 3.58
C ASP A 104 12.25 9.33 4.98
N LEU A 105 11.09 9.93 5.12
CA LEU A 105 10.42 10.09 6.41
C LEU A 105 10.23 8.74 7.13
N LEU A 106 9.80 7.71 6.41
CA LEU A 106 9.56 6.38 6.98
C LEU A 106 10.86 5.65 7.32
N ALA A 107 11.84 5.72 6.43
CA ALA A 107 13.16 5.09 6.62
C ALA A 107 13.90 5.71 7.81
N GLU A 108 13.97 7.03 7.87
CA GLU A 108 14.64 7.75 8.95
C GLU A 108 13.94 7.55 10.30
N ARG A 109 12.59 7.55 10.31
CA ARG A 109 11.86 7.26 11.55
C ARG A 109 12.16 5.85 12.08
N ALA A 110 12.24 4.85 11.23
CA ALA A 110 12.61 3.49 11.65
C ALA A 110 14.01 3.47 12.30
N VAL A 111 14.98 4.21 11.74
CA VAL A 111 16.35 4.32 12.27
C VAL A 111 16.38 5.12 13.56
N GLN A 112 15.65 6.22 13.68
CA GLN A 112 15.51 7.01 14.92
C GLN A 112 15.01 6.16 16.10
N LEU A 113 14.15 5.18 15.81
CA LEU A 113 13.64 4.24 16.82
C LEU A 113 14.64 3.10 17.15
N GLY A 114 15.81 3.11 16.55
CA GLY A 114 16.85 2.09 16.73
C GLY A 114 16.71 0.87 15.80
N GLY A 115 15.88 0.96 14.77
CA GLY A 115 15.71 -0.07 13.76
C GLY A 115 16.69 0.05 12.60
N THR A 116 16.46 -0.78 11.59
CA THR A 116 17.13 -0.72 10.28
C THR A 116 16.05 -0.45 9.22
N ALA A 117 16.28 0.52 8.33
CA ALA A 117 15.42 0.75 7.17
C ALA A 117 15.68 -0.33 6.11
N GLU A 118 14.63 -1.04 5.69
CA GLU A 118 14.71 -2.16 4.76
C GLU A 118 14.20 -1.76 3.38
N GLY A 119 14.94 -0.89 2.68
CA GLY A 119 14.55 -0.27 1.41
C GLY A 119 15.17 -0.91 0.15
N THR A 120 15.81 -2.09 0.22
CA THR A 120 16.32 -2.73 -0.99
C THR A 120 15.20 -3.33 -1.83
N ILE A 121 15.38 -3.43 -3.17
CA ILE A 121 14.36 -4.01 -4.07
C ILE A 121 13.91 -5.39 -3.59
N GLN A 122 14.85 -6.24 -3.10
CA GLN A 122 14.53 -7.57 -2.61
C GLN A 122 13.68 -7.54 -1.32
N ALA A 123 13.88 -6.54 -0.47
CA ALA A 123 13.05 -6.34 0.71
C ALA A 123 11.65 -5.81 0.32
N VAL A 124 11.59 -4.86 -0.60
CA VAL A 124 10.34 -4.28 -1.12
C VAL A 124 9.44 -5.36 -1.73
N ILE A 125 9.96 -6.21 -2.62
CA ILE A 125 9.18 -7.29 -3.25
C ILE A 125 8.56 -8.24 -2.22
N LYS A 126 9.22 -8.47 -1.09
CA LYS A 126 8.73 -9.37 -0.04
C LYS A 126 7.69 -8.72 0.88
N SER A 127 7.69 -7.39 0.97
CA SER A 127 6.98 -6.67 2.02
C SER A 127 5.90 -5.72 1.52
N THR A 128 5.91 -5.35 0.23
CA THR A 128 4.87 -4.49 -0.33
C THR A 128 3.50 -5.15 -0.28
N SER A 129 2.50 -4.37 0.09
CA SER A 129 1.09 -4.76 0.07
C SER A 129 0.35 -4.20 -1.15
N LEU A 130 1.03 -3.42 -1.98
CA LEU A 130 0.46 -2.91 -3.21
C LEU A 130 0.37 -4.02 -4.26
N LYS A 131 -0.59 -3.88 -5.16
CA LYS A 131 -0.72 -4.80 -6.29
C LYS A 131 0.27 -4.44 -7.39
N GLU A 132 0.61 -5.44 -8.19
CA GLU A 132 1.36 -5.25 -9.42
C GLU A 132 0.74 -4.14 -10.28
N TYR A 133 1.61 -3.34 -10.93
CA TYR A 133 1.19 -2.20 -11.74
C TYR A 133 0.26 -2.62 -12.89
N GLY A 134 -0.93 -2.05 -12.94
CA GLY A 134 -2.04 -2.56 -13.71
C GLY A 134 -2.26 -1.93 -15.09
N ALA A 135 -1.45 -0.95 -15.55
CA ALA A 135 -1.63 -0.37 -16.88
C ALA A 135 -1.26 -1.38 -17.98
N LYS A 136 -2.22 -1.69 -18.86
CA LYS A 136 -2.08 -2.69 -19.90
C LYS A 136 -1.60 -2.13 -21.24
N ASP A 137 -1.69 -0.82 -21.42
CA ASP A 137 -1.28 -0.08 -22.61
C ASP A 137 -0.70 1.28 -22.23
N GLY A 138 -0.21 2.03 -23.21
CA GLY A 138 0.42 3.35 -22.99
C GLY A 138 -0.56 4.52 -22.90
N SER A 139 -1.88 4.30 -22.92
CA SER A 139 -2.84 5.40 -22.89
C SER A 139 -2.83 6.15 -21.56
N GLY A 140 -3.03 7.47 -21.60
CA GLY A 140 -3.16 8.28 -20.39
C GLY A 140 -4.22 7.71 -19.43
N HIS A 141 -5.36 7.26 -19.97
CA HIS A 141 -6.44 6.67 -19.18
C HIS A 141 -5.99 5.41 -18.41
N ALA A 142 -5.25 4.49 -19.05
CA ALA A 142 -4.78 3.26 -18.40
C ALA A 142 -3.81 3.56 -17.26
N HIS A 143 -2.88 4.51 -17.45
CA HIS A 143 -1.93 4.93 -16.42
C HIS A 143 -2.62 5.66 -15.26
N VAL A 144 -3.55 6.56 -15.54
CA VAL A 144 -4.36 7.26 -14.53
C VAL A 144 -5.17 6.26 -13.70
N GLN A 145 -5.82 5.28 -14.34
CA GLN A 145 -6.58 4.22 -13.65
C GLN A 145 -5.68 3.34 -12.77
N ALA A 146 -4.48 3.00 -13.22
CA ALA A 146 -3.53 2.20 -12.45
C ALA A 146 -3.05 2.97 -11.22
N LEU A 147 -2.62 4.23 -11.39
CA LEU A 147 -2.13 5.05 -10.28
C LEU A 147 -3.23 5.44 -9.29
N SER A 148 -4.46 5.73 -9.73
CA SER A 148 -5.57 5.98 -8.79
C SER A 148 -5.84 4.76 -7.91
N THR A 149 -5.74 3.56 -8.47
CA THR A 149 -5.88 2.30 -7.71
C THR A 149 -4.75 2.12 -6.69
N ALA A 150 -3.51 2.39 -7.08
CA ALA A 150 -2.34 2.28 -6.21
C ALA A 150 -2.38 3.30 -5.07
N LEU A 151 -2.64 4.58 -5.39
CA LEU A 151 -2.76 5.67 -4.41
C LEU A 151 -3.90 5.43 -3.41
N GLY A 152 -5.06 4.98 -3.90
CA GLY A 152 -6.20 4.64 -3.02
C GLY A 152 -5.89 3.49 -2.06
N ALA A 153 -5.19 2.45 -2.54
CA ALA A 153 -4.73 1.35 -1.71
C ALA A 153 -3.69 1.82 -0.68
N TYR A 154 -2.70 2.59 -1.11
CA TYR A 154 -1.67 3.16 -0.25
C TYR A 154 -2.25 4.06 0.84
N GLY A 155 -3.12 5.02 0.50
CA GLY A 155 -3.78 5.90 1.45
C GLY A 155 -4.57 5.13 2.52
N LYS A 156 -5.23 4.03 2.14
CA LYS A 156 -5.91 3.14 3.09
C LYS A 156 -4.95 2.47 4.07
N LEU A 157 -3.78 2.02 3.61
CA LEU A 157 -2.75 1.38 4.46
C LEU A 157 -2.14 2.40 5.43
N VAL A 158 -1.86 3.62 4.94
CA VAL A 158 -1.34 4.72 5.76
C VAL A 158 -2.34 5.14 6.83
N ARG A 159 -3.64 5.27 6.53
CA ARG A 159 -4.67 5.59 7.54
C ARG A 159 -4.78 4.52 8.64
N LYS A 160 -4.64 3.25 8.30
CA LYS A 160 -4.56 2.19 9.31
C LYS A 160 -3.32 2.33 10.20
N ALA A 161 -2.20 2.78 9.62
CA ALA A 161 -0.97 3.02 10.37
C ALA A 161 -1.13 4.20 11.35
N ILE A 162 -1.83 5.29 10.96
CA ILE A 162 -2.18 6.41 11.87
C ILE A 162 -2.93 5.86 13.10
N ASP A 163 -4.00 5.12 12.88
CA ASP A 163 -4.83 4.58 13.97
C ASP A 163 -4.02 3.69 14.91
N SER A 164 -3.12 2.87 14.34
CA SER A 164 -2.31 1.91 15.11
C SER A 164 -1.24 2.61 15.95
N THR A 165 -0.54 3.61 15.39
CA THR A 165 0.54 4.34 16.07
C THR A 165 -0.01 5.31 17.11
N ASP A 166 -1.12 5.99 16.81
CA ASP A 166 -1.82 6.86 17.75
C ASP A 166 -2.31 6.07 18.98
N LYS A 167 -2.97 4.94 18.75
CA LYS A 167 -3.43 4.04 19.82
C LYS A 167 -2.28 3.47 20.65
N ALA A 168 -1.14 3.22 20.04
CA ALA A 168 0.05 2.72 20.74
C ALA A 168 0.79 3.81 21.54
N GLY A 169 0.51 5.09 21.28
CA GLY A 169 1.08 6.24 21.98
C GLY A 169 2.32 6.85 21.33
N ASP A 170 2.70 6.43 20.12
CA ASP A 170 3.77 7.07 19.34
C ASP A 170 3.16 8.16 18.43
N LYS A 171 3.03 9.37 19.00
CA LYS A 171 2.42 10.52 18.34
C LYS A 171 3.24 11.03 17.16
N ASP A 172 4.56 11.00 17.24
CA ASP A 172 5.44 11.46 16.18
C ASP A 172 5.32 10.56 14.94
N THR A 173 5.28 9.24 15.14
CA THR A 173 5.04 8.30 14.03
C THR A 173 3.62 8.45 13.47
N ALA A 174 2.62 8.72 14.32
CA ALA A 174 1.25 9.00 13.86
C ALA A 174 1.18 10.30 13.04
N ASP A 175 1.95 11.33 13.38
CA ASP A 175 2.00 12.59 12.64
C ASP A 175 2.67 12.42 11.28
N ILE A 176 3.77 11.68 11.19
CA ILE A 176 4.40 11.31 9.91
C ILE A 176 3.38 10.61 9.00
N PHE A 177 2.66 9.61 9.50
CA PHE A 177 1.62 8.96 8.71
C PHE A 177 0.46 9.89 8.34
N THR A 178 0.13 10.86 9.18
CA THR A 178 -0.90 11.87 8.90
C THR A 178 -0.47 12.80 7.77
N GLU A 179 0.78 13.23 7.76
CA GLU A 179 1.36 14.02 6.67
C GLU A 179 1.29 13.25 5.35
N ILE A 180 1.79 12.02 5.33
CA ILE A 180 1.76 11.12 4.16
C ILE A 180 0.32 10.90 3.67
N SER A 181 -0.63 10.66 4.58
CA SER A 181 -2.04 10.45 4.23
C SER A 181 -2.65 11.66 3.51
N ARG A 182 -2.39 12.87 4.00
CA ARG A 182 -2.88 14.11 3.36
C ARG A 182 -2.30 14.29 1.96
N GLY A 183 -1.02 14.00 1.78
CA GLY A 183 -0.37 14.06 0.48
C GLY A 183 -0.88 13.00 -0.49
N ALA A 184 -1.05 11.76 -0.02
CA ALA A 184 -1.61 10.68 -0.84
C ALA A 184 -3.04 10.99 -1.30
N ASP A 185 -3.89 11.56 -0.43
CA ASP A 185 -5.26 11.95 -0.78
C ASP A 185 -5.28 13.13 -1.79
N LYS A 186 -4.36 14.11 -1.65
CA LYS A 186 -4.17 15.18 -2.64
C LYS A 186 -3.84 14.61 -4.01
N TRP A 187 -2.88 13.69 -4.09
CA TRP A 187 -2.46 13.11 -5.36
C TRP A 187 -3.50 12.17 -5.95
N LEU A 188 -4.22 11.43 -5.11
CA LEU A 188 -5.36 10.62 -5.55
C LEU A 188 -6.43 11.51 -6.22
N TRP A 189 -6.78 12.64 -5.59
CA TRP A 189 -7.71 13.60 -6.18
C TRP A 189 -7.22 14.13 -7.54
N PHE A 190 -5.94 14.53 -7.65
CA PHE A 190 -5.38 15.04 -8.90
C PHE A 190 -5.45 14.00 -10.02
N VAL A 191 -5.13 12.75 -9.71
CA VAL A 191 -5.19 11.67 -10.68
C VAL A 191 -6.63 11.33 -11.07
N GLU A 192 -7.55 11.22 -10.10
CA GLU A 192 -8.96 10.91 -10.35
C GLU A 192 -9.69 12.00 -11.14
N ALA A 193 -9.29 13.26 -11.02
CA ALA A 193 -9.85 14.36 -11.80
C ALA A 193 -9.75 14.13 -13.33
N HIS A 194 -8.75 13.38 -13.78
CA HIS A 194 -8.63 12.95 -15.18
C HIS A 194 -9.61 11.85 -15.60
N LEU A 195 -10.25 11.16 -14.65
CA LEU A 195 -11.25 10.11 -14.89
C LEU A 195 -12.69 10.63 -14.79
N GLN A 196 -12.89 11.77 -14.13
CA GLN A 196 -14.21 12.30 -13.77
C GLN A 196 -14.78 13.26 -14.82
N ALA A 197 -14.01 13.63 -15.84
CA ALA A 197 -14.50 14.46 -16.94
C ALA A 197 -15.36 13.61 -17.90
N GLU A 198 -16.55 14.10 -18.24
CA GLU A 198 -17.33 13.58 -19.36
C GLU A 198 -16.53 13.77 -20.66
N ARG A 199 -16.44 12.74 -21.48
CA ARG A 199 -15.74 12.73 -22.77
C ARG A 199 -16.68 13.20 -23.87
#